data_7fe1fed3c17c657b0a3ee2a9331da00d
#
_entry.id   7fe1fed3c17c657b0a3ee2a9331da00d
#
_cell.length_a   1.000
_cell.length_b   1.000
_cell.length_c   1.000
_cell.angle_alpha   90.00
_cell.angle_beta   90.00
_cell.angle_gamma   90.00
#
_symmetry.space_group_name_H-M   'P 1'
#
loop_
_entity.id
_entity.type
_entity.pdbx_description
1 polymer ?
#
loop_
_entity_poly.entity_id
_entity_poly.type
_entity_poly.pdbx_seq_one_letter_code
_entity_poly.pdbx_strand_id
1 'polypeptide(L)'
;VLFAFVSLLAVSCSTRSSLDIDGLQCENLNEPLGIDNTSPHFSWVLNSKEQGAEQTAYQILVASDKKYLSEGKADLWNSGKMESDKSNGVLYQGSPLSSRSFSYWKVRVWDGKGNVSAWSEPACFGVGLLHPEDWTARYIGMNQAEGQMESPLFRKTFQCNTLGEKMLLHVNSLGYHEVYVNGKHVGDAVLTPAVSQFDKRSLIVTYDVSGLVQKGSNE
;
A
#
# COMPACT_ATOMS: atom_id res chain seq x y z
N VAL A 1 -43.85 47.37 -26.64
CA VAL A 1 -43.98 46.12 -25.82
C VAL A 1 -42.60 45.61 -25.61
N LEU A 2 -42.04 45.78 -24.39
CA LEU A 2 -40.70 45.35 -23.99
C LEU A 2 -40.84 44.00 -23.31
N PHE A 3 -40.31 42.94 -23.93
CA PHE A 3 -40.21 41.61 -23.31
C PHE A 3 -38.93 41.54 -22.48
N ALA A 4 -39.04 41.49 -21.17
CA ALA A 4 -37.93 41.21 -20.27
C ALA A 4 -37.73 39.71 -20.19
N PHE A 5 -36.57 39.21 -20.68
CA PHE A 5 -36.13 37.83 -20.50
C PHE A 5 -35.51 37.70 -19.10
N VAL A 6 -36.24 37.07 -18.20
CA VAL A 6 -35.67 36.64 -16.89
C VAL A 6 -34.99 35.31 -17.08
N SER A 7 -33.65 35.31 -17.18
CA SER A 7 -32.87 34.11 -17.13
C SER A 7 -32.78 33.63 -15.70
N LEU A 8 -33.47 32.51 -15.36
CA LEU A 8 -33.26 31.78 -14.10
C LEU A 8 -31.87 31.11 -14.17
N LEU A 9 -30.92 31.67 -13.47
CA LEU A 9 -29.68 30.97 -13.14
C LEU A 9 -30.00 29.89 -12.08
N ALA A 10 -30.13 28.65 -12.51
CA ALA A 10 -30.19 27.50 -11.60
C ALA A 10 -28.81 27.37 -10.96
N VAL A 11 -28.64 27.86 -9.75
CA VAL A 11 -27.49 27.53 -8.90
C VAL A 11 -27.66 26.07 -8.51
N SER A 12 -26.97 25.16 -9.22
CA SER A 12 -26.83 23.77 -8.82
C SER A 12 -26.00 23.74 -7.55
N CYS A 13 -26.67 23.72 -6.40
CA CYS A 13 -26.01 23.42 -5.13
C CYS A 13 -25.65 21.92 -5.16
N SER A 14 -24.43 21.57 -5.54
CA SER A 14 -23.94 20.23 -5.41
C SER A 14 -23.87 19.89 -3.92
N THR A 15 -24.86 19.17 -3.44
CA THR A 15 -24.85 18.64 -2.07
C THR A 15 -23.78 17.54 -2.03
N ARG A 16 -22.87 17.64 -1.04
CA ARG A 16 -21.86 16.62 -0.79
C ARG A 16 -22.53 15.40 -0.15
N SER A 17 -22.06 14.21 -0.50
CA SER A 17 -22.52 12.97 0.14
C SER A 17 -22.22 12.98 1.64
N SER A 18 -23.10 12.35 2.41
CA SER A 18 -22.90 12.09 3.85
C SER A 18 -21.98 10.88 4.12
N LEU A 19 -21.51 10.20 3.06
CA LEU A 19 -20.59 9.07 3.20
C LEU A 19 -19.17 9.59 3.44
N ASP A 20 -18.57 9.14 4.55
CA ASP A 20 -17.15 9.29 4.86
C ASP A 20 -16.44 7.96 4.61
N ILE A 21 -15.21 8.03 4.12
CA ILE A 21 -14.41 6.88 3.72
C ILE A 21 -13.23 6.74 4.65
N ASP A 22 -13.04 5.54 5.21
CA ASP A 22 -11.97 5.20 6.14
C ASP A 22 -11.48 3.76 5.91
N GLY A 23 -10.47 3.32 6.68
CA GLY A 23 -10.02 1.94 6.71
C GLY A 23 -9.56 1.41 5.35
N LEU A 24 -8.82 2.21 4.58
CA LEU A 24 -8.29 1.81 3.28
C LEU A 24 -7.32 0.65 3.42
N GLN A 25 -7.56 -0.42 2.67
CA GLN A 25 -6.72 -1.61 2.67
C GLN A 25 -6.32 -2.03 1.25
N CYS A 26 -5.12 -2.54 1.11
CA CYS A 26 -4.62 -3.22 -0.08
C CYS A 26 -4.30 -4.66 0.31
N GLU A 27 -4.84 -5.67 -0.42
CA GLU A 27 -4.72 -7.09 -0.08
C GLU A 27 -5.15 -7.40 1.38
N ASN A 28 -6.19 -6.73 1.87
CA ASN A 28 -6.71 -6.83 3.25
C ASN A 28 -5.70 -6.41 4.34
N LEU A 29 -4.67 -5.66 3.98
CA LEU A 29 -3.63 -5.15 4.87
C LEU A 29 -3.61 -3.62 4.83
N ASN A 30 -3.27 -3.02 5.96
CA ASN A 30 -3.02 -1.59 6.04
C ASN A 30 -1.61 -1.28 5.52
N GLU A 31 -1.52 -0.50 4.46
CA GLU A 31 -0.26 -0.03 3.87
C GLU A 31 0.83 -1.14 3.72
N PRO A 32 0.54 -2.27 3.07
CA PRO A 32 1.49 -3.37 2.93
C PRO A 32 2.73 -2.96 2.14
N LEU A 33 3.89 -3.50 2.50
CA LEU A 33 5.18 -3.11 1.92
C LEU A 33 5.79 -4.11 0.94
N GLY A 34 5.20 -5.28 0.77
CA GLY A 34 5.83 -6.33 -0.03
C GLY A 34 4.81 -7.29 -0.64
N ILE A 35 3.75 -6.74 -1.25
CA ILE A 35 2.77 -7.59 -1.93
C ILE A 35 3.41 -8.25 -3.16
N ASP A 36 3.04 -9.50 -3.42
CA ASP A 36 3.49 -10.30 -4.56
C ASP A 36 2.44 -10.37 -5.68
N ASN A 37 1.32 -9.64 -5.52
CA ASN A 37 0.24 -9.58 -6.50
C ASN A 37 0.36 -8.30 -7.35
N THR A 38 0.47 -8.46 -8.67
CA THR A 38 0.53 -7.35 -9.63
C THR A 38 -0.80 -6.70 -9.93
N SER A 39 -1.89 -7.34 -9.50
CA SER A 39 -3.26 -6.82 -9.59
C SER A 39 -3.94 -6.88 -8.23
N PRO A 40 -3.48 -6.06 -7.25
CA PRO A 40 -3.98 -6.15 -5.88
C PRO A 40 -5.44 -5.75 -5.77
N HIS A 41 -6.07 -6.18 -4.67
CA HIS A 41 -7.43 -5.82 -4.32
C HIS A 41 -7.44 -4.66 -3.34
N PHE A 42 -8.33 -3.70 -3.59
CA PHE A 42 -8.56 -2.56 -2.70
C PHE A 42 -9.87 -2.73 -1.94
N SER A 43 -9.86 -2.28 -0.70
CA SER A 43 -11.03 -2.27 0.16
C SER A 43 -11.06 -0.99 1.00
N TRP A 44 -12.26 -0.54 1.38
CA TRP A 44 -12.47 0.61 2.25
C TRP A 44 -13.74 0.45 3.07
N VAL A 45 -13.83 1.20 4.15
CA VAL A 45 -14.98 1.25 5.05
C VAL A 45 -15.76 2.53 4.79
N LEU A 46 -17.07 2.41 4.79
CA LEU A 46 -17.99 3.54 4.66
C LEU A 46 -18.62 3.85 6.02
N ASN A 47 -18.58 5.12 6.40
CA ASN A 47 -19.22 5.63 7.59
C ASN A 47 -20.28 6.68 7.19
N SER A 48 -21.41 6.70 7.85
CA SER A 48 -22.43 7.72 7.67
C SER A 48 -23.23 7.94 8.95
N LYS A 49 -23.67 9.16 9.16
CA LYS A 49 -24.65 9.50 10.21
C LYS A 49 -26.09 9.35 9.71
N GLU A 50 -26.31 9.20 8.40
CA GLU A 50 -27.61 8.96 7.80
C GLU A 50 -27.94 7.47 7.81
N GLN A 51 -29.13 7.13 8.28
CA GLN A 51 -29.62 5.75 8.23
C GLN A 51 -29.95 5.35 6.78
N GLY A 52 -29.51 4.16 6.36
CA GLY A 52 -29.75 3.65 5.01
C GLY A 52 -28.89 4.33 3.93
N ALA A 53 -27.82 5.03 4.31
CA ALA A 53 -26.85 5.52 3.35
C ALA A 53 -26.14 4.36 2.66
N GLU A 54 -26.07 4.40 1.34
CA GLU A 54 -25.48 3.34 0.51
C GLU A 54 -24.55 3.94 -0.56
N GLN A 55 -23.55 3.18 -0.94
CA GLN A 55 -22.70 3.50 -2.09
C GLN A 55 -23.36 2.97 -3.37
N THR A 56 -23.36 3.78 -4.41
CA THR A 56 -23.84 3.37 -5.75
C THR A 56 -22.72 3.39 -6.80
N ALA A 57 -21.66 4.14 -6.55
CA ALA A 57 -20.48 4.16 -7.42
C ALA A 57 -19.23 4.50 -6.62
N TYR A 58 -18.07 4.21 -7.23
CA TYR A 58 -16.76 4.62 -6.70
C TYR A 58 -15.85 5.13 -7.81
N GLN A 59 -14.79 5.81 -7.42
CA GLN A 59 -13.65 6.12 -8.27
C GLN A 59 -12.37 5.99 -7.48
N ILE A 60 -11.40 5.27 -8.05
CA ILE A 60 -10.08 5.05 -7.46
C ILE A 60 -9.04 5.77 -8.31
N LEU A 61 -8.09 6.42 -7.64
CA LEU A 61 -6.86 6.93 -8.25
C LEU A 61 -5.68 6.19 -7.64
N VAL A 62 -4.74 5.75 -8.48
CA VAL A 62 -3.46 5.17 -8.07
C VAL A 62 -2.33 5.90 -8.79
N ALA A 63 -1.28 6.24 -8.06
CA ALA A 63 -0.15 7.00 -8.59
C ALA A 63 1.18 6.51 -7.98
N SER A 64 2.27 6.68 -8.73
CA SER A 64 3.63 6.34 -8.30
C SER A 64 4.19 7.33 -7.25
N ASP A 65 3.59 8.51 -7.12
CA ASP A 65 3.98 9.55 -6.17
C ASP A 65 2.73 10.31 -5.71
N LYS A 66 2.69 10.75 -4.45
CA LYS A 66 1.58 11.54 -3.90
C LYS A 66 1.24 12.78 -4.73
N LYS A 67 2.24 13.43 -5.32
CA LYS A 67 2.05 14.62 -6.17
C LYS A 67 1.22 14.36 -7.42
N TYR A 68 1.16 13.12 -7.88
CA TYR A 68 0.36 12.70 -9.04
C TYR A 68 -1.03 12.19 -8.65
N LEU A 69 -1.35 12.09 -7.36
CA LEU A 69 -2.61 11.54 -6.87
C LEU A 69 -3.77 12.54 -7.01
N SER A 70 -4.04 12.95 -8.24
CA SER A 70 -5.15 13.84 -8.60
C SER A 70 -5.74 13.46 -9.95
N GLU A 71 -7.00 13.88 -10.19
CA GLU A 71 -7.64 13.66 -11.48
C GLU A 71 -6.82 14.27 -12.61
N GLY A 72 -6.65 13.52 -13.68
CA GLY A 72 -5.86 13.91 -14.84
C GLY A 72 -4.33 13.82 -14.66
N LYS A 73 -3.83 13.43 -13.47
CA LYS A 73 -2.39 13.24 -13.20
C LYS A 73 -2.04 11.85 -12.68
N ALA A 74 -3.02 11.07 -12.23
CA ALA A 74 -2.79 9.71 -11.75
C ALA A 74 -2.17 8.86 -12.87
N ASP A 75 -0.89 8.52 -12.71
CA ASP A 75 -0.05 7.92 -13.75
C ASP A 75 -0.17 6.38 -13.80
N LEU A 76 -0.70 5.75 -12.74
CA LEU A 76 -0.87 4.30 -12.69
C LEU A 76 -2.31 3.87 -12.97
N TRP A 77 -3.29 4.52 -12.36
CA TRP A 77 -4.69 4.19 -12.58
C TRP A 77 -5.65 5.32 -12.20
N ASN A 78 -6.60 5.53 -13.07
CA ASN A 78 -7.84 6.25 -12.77
C ASN A 78 -8.98 5.37 -13.26
N SER A 79 -9.74 4.80 -12.34
CA SER A 79 -10.87 3.91 -12.69
C SER A 79 -12.00 4.63 -13.44
N GLY A 80 -12.03 5.97 -13.41
CA GLY A 80 -13.24 6.70 -13.70
C GLY A 80 -14.34 6.39 -12.66
N LYS A 81 -15.52 6.92 -12.87
CA LYS A 81 -16.70 6.57 -12.07
C LYS A 81 -17.17 5.17 -12.45
N MET A 82 -17.11 4.24 -11.51
CA MET A 82 -17.54 2.85 -11.66
C MET A 82 -18.85 2.66 -10.89
N GLU A 83 -19.92 2.34 -11.61
CA GLU A 83 -21.23 2.05 -11.01
C GLU A 83 -21.16 0.71 -10.27
N SER A 84 -21.06 0.73 -8.95
CA SER A 84 -20.96 -0.43 -8.08
C SER A 84 -21.10 -0.07 -6.62
N ASP A 85 -21.74 -0.92 -5.86
CA ASP A 85 -21.87 -0.88 -4.41
C ASP A 85 -20.69 -1.55 -3.68
N LYS A 86 -19.74 -2.16 -4.43
CA LYS A 86 -18.59 -2.85 -3.85
C LYS A 86 -17.63 -1.87 -3.20
N SER A 87 -17.32 -2.12 -1.95
CA SER A 87 -16.28 -1.44 -1.16
C SER A 87 -15.20 -2.40 -0.67
N ASN A 88 -15.24 -3.66 -1.11
CA ASN A 88 -14.29 -4.70 -0.71
C ASN A 88 -13.89 -5.53 -1.93
N GLY A 89 -12.61 -5.88 -2.02
CA GLY A 89 -12.09 -6.75 -3.07
C GLY A 89 -12.16 -6.15 -4.48
N VAL A 90 -12.02 -4.83 -4.61
CA VAL A 90 -11.99 -4.15 -5.90
C VAL A 90 -10.62 -4.34 -6.53
N LEU A 91 -10.60 -5.06 -7.67
CA LEU A 91 -9.37 -5.41 -8.37
C LEU A 91 -8.74 -4.19 -9.04
N TYR A 92 -7.44 -4.02 -8.86
CA TYR A 92 -6.63 -3.07 -9.60
C TYR A 92 -6.59 -3.42 -11.09
N GLN A 93 -6.86 -2.45 -11.94
CA GLN A 93 -6.91 -2.60 -13.41
C GLN A 93 -6.07 -1.52 -14.13
N GLY A 94 -5.09 -0.96 -13.44
CA GLY A 94 -4.22 0.08 -13.99
C GLY A 94 -3.00 -0.47 -14.74
N SER A 95 -1.99 0.37 -14.88
CA SER A 95 -0.72 -0.01 -15.49
C SER A 95 -0.03 -1.12 -14.69
N PRO A 96 0.72 -2.03 -15.36
CA PRO A 96 1.43 -3.10 -14.66
C PRO A 96 2.32 -2.57 -13.53
N LEU A 97 2.23 -3.19 -12.36
CA LEU A 97 3.09 -2.88 -11.22
C LEU A 97 4.42 -3.61 -11.37
N SER A 98 5.50 -2.96 -10.98
CA SER A 98 6.85 -3.50 -11.08
C SER A 98 7.38 -3.91 -9.70
N SER A 99 8.31 -4.85 -9.67
CA SER A 99 9.07 -5.19 -8.47
C SER A 99 9.66 -3.96 -7.81
N ARG A 100 9.61 -3.91 -6.48
CA ARG A 100 10.14 -2.80 -5.65
C ARG A 100 9.46 -1.45 -5.89
N SER A 101 8.32 -1.41 -6.62
CA SER A 101 7.57 -0.17 -6.79
C SER A 101 6.79 0.17 -5.53
N PHE A 102 6.58 1.47 -5.32
CA PHE A 102 5.76 2.00 -4.24
C PHE A 102 4.67 2.87 -4.86
N SER A 103 3.46 2.75 -4.37
CA SER A 103 2.30 3.42 -4.96
C SER A 103 1.41 4.01 -3.88
N TYR A 104 0.72 5.07 -4.24
CA TYR A 104 -0.28 5.75 -3.42
C TYR A 104 -1.63 5.64 -4.08
N TRP A 105 -2.68 5.56 -3.28
CA TRP A 105 -4.03 5.49 -3.81
C TRP A 105 -5.04 6.17 -2.90
N LYS A 106 -6.16 6.56 -3.46
CA LYS A 106 -7.32 7.09 -2.77
C LYS A 106 -8.59 6.77 -3.51
N VAL A 107 -9.72 6.87 -2.82
CA VAL A 107 -11.04 6.57 -3.37
C VAL A 107 -12.03 7.67 -3.00
N ARG A 108 -13.02 7.89 -3.85
CA ARG A 108 -14.27 8.60 -3.53
C ARG A 108 -15.46 7.78 -3.97
N VAL A 109 -16.61 8.04 -3.40
CA VAL A 109 -17.82 7.29 -3.66
C VAL A 109 -18.99 8.21 -3.97
N TRP A 110 -20.03 7.66 -4.61
CA TRP A 110 -21.31 8.30 -4.80
C TRP A 110 -22.37 7.59 -3.97
N ASP A 111 -23.25 8.37 -3.35
CA ASP A 111 -24.38 7.86 -2.57
C ASP A 111 -25.61 7.54 -3.45
N GLY A 112 -26.64 6.94 -2.85
CA GLY A 112 -27.90 6.62 -3.52
C GLY A 112 -28.70 7.84 -4.04
N LYS A 113 -28.31 9.06 -3.64
CA LYS A 113 -28.88 10.33 -4.13
C LYS A 113 -28.05 10.92 -5.29
N GLY A 114 -26.94 10.26 -5.66
CA GLY A 114 -26.02 10.72 -6.69
C GLY A 114 -25.01 11.77 -6.25
N ASN A 115 -24.92 12.09 -4.94
CA ASN A 115 -23.94 13.04 -4.42
C ASN A 115 -22.60 12.36 -4.27
N VAL A 116 -21.51 13.09 -4.53
CA VAL A 116 -20.14 12.57 -4.40
C VAL A 116 -19.55 12.91 -3.04
N SER A 117 -18.81 11.98 -2.44
CA SER A 117 -18.05 12.20 -1.21
C SER A 117 -16.80 13.07 -1.45
N ALA A 118 -16.14 13.47 -0.37
CA ALA A 118 -14.73 13.84 -0.50
C ALA A 118 -13.89 12.62 -0.96
N TRP A 119 -12.70 12.92 -1.45
CA TRP A 119 -11.68 11.90 -1.54
C TRP A 119 -11.28 11.43 -0.14
N SER A 120 -10.99 10.14 0.01
CA SER A 120 -10.35 9.63 1.21
C SER A 120 -8.98 10.26 1.42
N GLU A 121 -8.44 10.15 2.64
CA GLU A 121 -7.01 10.31 2.83
C GLU A 121 -6.26 9.28 1.97
N PRO A 122 -5.07 9.63 1.44
CA PRO A 122 -4.27 8.71 0.67
C PRO A 122 -3.72 7.58 1.53
N ALA A 123 -3.82 6.35 1.05
CA ALA A 123 -3.07 5.19 1.55
C ALA A 123 -1.97 4.80 0.56
N CYS A 124 -1.08 3.91 0.97
CA CYS A 124 0.02 3.45 0.13
C CYS A 124 0.15 1.92 0.14
N PHE A 125 0.89 1.39 -0.82
CA PHE A 125 1.33 0.00 -0.83
C PHE A 125 2.65 -0.14 -1.58
N GLY A 126 3.45 -1.14 -1.18
CA GLY A 126 4.70 -1.49 -1.83
C GLY A 126 4.62 -2.87 -2.47
N VAL A 127 5.12 -2.99 -3.69
CA VAL A 127 5.29 -4.27 -4.38
C VAL A 127 6.62 -4.87 -3.98
N GLY A 128 6.61 -6.15 -3.64
CA GLY A 128 7.79 -6.91 -3.26
C GLY A 128 8.68 -7.29 -4.45
N LEU A 129 9.38 -8.40 -4.31
CA LEU A 129 10.21 -8.98 -5.34
C LEU A 129 9.36 -9.97 -6.14
N LEU A 130 9.01 -9.63 -7.37
CA LEU A 130 8.08 -10.42 -8.20
C LEU A 130 8.78 -11.54 -8.97
N HIS A 131 10.08 -11.39 -9.22
CA HIS A 131 10.85 -12.32 -10.03
C HIS A 131 12.05 -12.88 -9.27
N PRO A 132 12.45 -14.14 -9.51
CA PRO A 132 13.64 -14.73 -8.86
C PRO A 132 14.91 -13.90 -9.06
N GLU A 133 15.09 -13.26 -10.20
CA GLU A 133 16.22 -12.39 -10.53
C GLU A 133 16.25 -11.07 -9.74
N ASP A 134 15.14 -10.66 -9.14
CA ASP A 134 15.09 -9.50 -8.25
C ASP A 134 15.80 -9.77 -6.92
N TRP A 135 15.93 -11.05 -6.56
CA TRP A 135 16.60 -11.49 -5.36
C TRP A 135 18.09 -11.65 -5.61
N THR A 136 18.88 -10.67 -5.17
CA THR A 136 20.36 -10.68 -5.36
C THR A 136 21.14 -11.17 -4.15
N ALA A 137 20.47 -11.31 -2.99
CA ALA A 137 21.11 -11.80 -1.78
C ALA A 137 21.34 -13.32 -1.85
N ARG A 138 22.29 -13.78 -1.02
CA ARG A 138 22.56 -15.21 -0.81
C ARG A 138 22.25 -15.58 0.62
N TYR A 139 21.83 -16.82 0.82
CA TYR A 139 21.70 -17.36 2.17
C TYR A 139 23.06 -17.39 2.86
N ILE A 140 23.04 -17.00 4.12
CA ILE A 140 24.17 -17.09 5.03
C ILE A 140 23.78 -18.03 6.16
N GLY A 141 24.77 -18.71 6.71
CA GLY A 141 24.56 -19.66 7.80
C GLY A 141 25.85 -19.81 8.61
N MET A 142 25.72 -20.44 9.76
CA MET A 142 26.85 -20.83 10.62
C MET A 142 27.01 -22.34 10.56
N ASN A 143 28.26 -22.81 10.46
CA ASN A 143 28.53 -24.22 10.62
C ASN A 143 28.31 -24.60 12.08
N GLN A 144 27.40 -25.53 12.29
CA GLN A 144 27.07 -26.06 13.62
C GLN A 144 27.39 -27.57 13.64
N ALA A 145 27.83 -28.07 14.80
CA ALA A 145 27.96 -29.52 14.99
C ALA A 145 26.56 -30.15 15.02
N GLU A 146 26.49 -31.44 14.64
CA GLU A 146 25.24 -32.19 14.67
C GLU A 146 24.62 -32.14 16.08
N GLY A 147 23.35 -31.81 16.17
CA GLY A 147 22.63 -31.68 17.43
C GLY A 147 22.78 -30.35 18.16
N GLN A 148 23.59 -29.40 17.67
CA GLN A 148 23.61 -28.03 18.16
C GLN A 148 22.61 -27.19 17.42
N MET A 149 21.81 -26.43 18.16
CA MET A 149 20.75 -25.54 17.61
C MET A 149 20.90 -24.14 18.23
N GLU A 150 22.04 -23.52 17.99
CA GLU A 150 22.27 -22.14 18.42
C GLU A 150 21.71 -21.15 17.39
N SER A 151 21.08 -20.09 17.86
CA SER A 151 20.61 -19.01 16.99
C SER A 151 21.81 -18.10 16.65
N PRO A 152 22.25 -18.05 15.39
CA PRO A 152 23.41 -17.25 15.01
C PRO A 152 23.08 -15.76 15.02
N LEU A 153 24.05 -14.94 15.45
CA LEU A 153 24.03 -13.50 15.28
C LEU A 153 24.91 -13.11 14.09
N PHE A 154 24.29 -12.55 13.06
CA PHE A 154 24.99 -12.01 11.90
C PHE A 154 25.10 -10.50 12.01
N ARG A 155 26.26 -9.96 11.68
CA ARG A 155 26.55 -8.54 11.71
C ARG A 155 27.22 -8.09 10.43
N LYS A 156 26.75 -6.96 9.86
CA LYS A 156 27.31 -6.40 8.64
C LYS A 156 27.23 -4.86 8.68
N THR A 157 28.35 -4.23 8.35
CA THR A 157 28.37 -2.79 8.07
C THR A 157 28.15 -2.55 6.59
N PHE A 158 27.46 -1.45 6.25
CA PHE A 158 27.25 -1.02 4.89
C PHE A 158 27.27 0.51 4.76
N GLN A 159 27.55 1.00 3.56
CA GLN A 159 27.56 2.43 3.26
C GLN A 159 26.27 2.82 2.52
N CYS A 160 25.61 3.86 3.01
CA CYS A 160 24.50 4.49 2.33
C CYS A 160 24.91 5.87 1.84
N ASN A 161 25.05 6.02 0.52
CA ASN A 161 25.50 7.29 -0.08
C ASN A 161 24.35 8.28 -0.26
N THR A 162 23.12 7.78 -0.48
CA THR A 162 21.93 8.59 -0.75
C THR A 162 20.74 8.01 -0.03
N LEU A 163 20.05 8.82 0.75
CA LEU A 163 18.79 8.44 1.37
C LEU A 163 17.65 8.57 0.35
N GLY A 164 16.89 7.51 0.17
CA GLY A 164 15.63 7.52 -0.56
C GLY A 164 14.47 7.98 0.31
N GLU A 165 13.36 8.36 -0.30
CA GLU A 165 12.12 8.65 0.43
C GLU A 165 11.59 7.39 1.14
N LYS A 166 11.69 6.25 0.46
CA LYS A 166 11.41 4.92 1.01
C LYS A 166 12.63 4.02 0.85
N MET A 167 13.01 3.39 1.94
CA MET A 167 14.13 2.43 1.99
C MET A 167 13.59 1.13 2.58
N LEU A 168 13.58 0.08 1.77
CA LEU A 168 13.00 -1.19 2.14
C LEU A 168 14.09 -2.23 2.36
N LEU A 169 13.92 -3.05 3.38
CA LEU A 169 14.74 -4.20 3.67
C LEU A 169 13.92 -5.47 3.46
N HIS A 170 14.35 -6.32 2.52
CA HIS A 170 13.75 -7.62 2.27
C HIS A 170 14.57 -8.70 2.96
N VAL A 171 13.92 -9.48 3.82
CA VAL A 171 14.55 -10.56 4.57
C VAL A 171 13.84 -11.87 4.28
N ASN A 172 14.62 -12.89 3.94
CA ASN A 172 14.15 -14.27 3.86
C ASN A 172 14.93 -15.13 4.85
N SER A 173 14.25 -15.88 5.69
CA SER A 173 14.87 -16.78 6.67
C SER A 173 14.13 -18.12 6.73
N LEU A 174 14.89 -19.19 7.02
CA LEU A 174 14.35 -20.52 7.27
C LEU A 174 14.17 -20.71 8.78
N GLY A 175 13.34 -19.89 9.37
CA GLY A 175 13.07 -19.80 10.80
C GLY A 175 12.81 -18.37 11.20
N TYR A 176 12.61 -18.12 12.48
CA TYR A 176 12.39 -16.77 13.00
C TYR A 176 13.66 -15.93 12.91
N HIS A 177 13.46 -14.63 12.72
CA HIS A 177 14.56 -13.67 12.77
C HIS A 177 14.14 -12.40 13.50
N GLU A 178 15.11 -11.72 14.04
CA GLU A 178 15.02 -10.33 14.49
C GLU A 178 16.04 -9.51 13.70
N VAL A 179 15.67 -8.31 13.33
CA VAL A 179 16.52 -7.40 12.57
C VAL A 179 16.75 -6.13 13.36
N TYR A 180 17.99 -5.67 13.32
CA TYR A 180 18.39 -4.39 13.91
C TYR A 180 19.12 -3.56 12.87
N VAL A 181 18.86 -2.27 12.84
CA VAL A 181 19.59 -1.30 12.02
C VAL A 181 20.08 -0.19 12.94
N ASN A 182 21.39 0.02 12.95
CA ASN A 182 22.03 1.00 13.84
C ASN A 182 21.63 0.84 15.32
N GLY A 183 21.54 -0.40 15.78
CA GLY A 183 21.16 -0.77 17.14
C GLY A 183 19.68 -0.64 17.48
N LYS A 184 18.82 -0.28 16.53
CA LYS A 184 17.37 -0.20 16.72
C LYS A 184 16.68 -1.41 16.09
N HIS A 185 15.76 -2.01 16.85
CA HIS A 185 14.92 -3.10 16.35
C HIS A 185 14.05 -2.64 15.18
N VAL A 186 13.90 -3.49 14.16
CA VAL A 186 13.13 -3.23 12.95
C VAL A 186 11.79 -3.96 13.02
N GLY A 187 10.70 -3.21 12.88
CA GLY A 187 9.35 -3.76 12.95
C GLY A 187 8.88 -4.02 14.39
N ASP A 188 7.65 -4.48 14.50
CA ASP A 188 6.96 -4.78 15.77
C ASP A 188 6.41 -6.21 15.82
N ALA A 189 6.60 -6.97 14.72
CA ALA A 189 6.13 -8.34 14.61
C ALA A 189 6.93 -9.28 15.51
N VAL A 190 6.21 -10.15 16.21
CA VAL A 190 6.78 -11.21 17.05
C VAL A 190 6.73 -12.52 16.28
N LEU A 191 7.79 -13.34 16.37
CA LEU A 191 7.89 -14.66 15.71
C LEU A 191 7.72 -14.56 14.18
N THR A 192 8.45 -13.67 13.57
CA THR A 192 8.42 -13.46 12.10
C THR A 192 9.62 -14.12 11.41
N PRO A 193 9.47 -14.64 10.17
CA PRO A 193 8.23 -14.83 9.40
C PRO A 193 7.36 -15.94 9.95
N ALA A 194 6.12 -16.02 9.47
CA ALA A 194 5.27 -17.18 9.76
C ALA A 194 5.94 -18.47 9.24
N VAL A 195 5.73 -19.57 9.96
CA VAL A 195 6.27 -20.88 9.56
C VAL A 195 5.63 -21.35 8.27
N SER A 196 6.47 -21.81 7.34
CA SER A 196 6.04 -22.35 6.06
C SER A 196 6.68 -23.72 5.81
N GLN A 197 6.32 -24.37 4.73
CA GLN A 197 6.96 -25.61 4.31
C GLN A 197 8.21 -25.26 3.50
N PHE A 198 9.38 -25.18 4.18
CA PHE A 198 10.61 -24.63 3.65
C PHE A 198 11.19 -25.36 2.43
N ASP A 199 10.86 -26.65 2.24
CA ASP A 199 11.19 -27.42 1.06
C ASP A 199 10.37 -27.02 -0.18
N LYS A 200 9.27 -26.27 0.01
CA LYS A 200 8.41 -25.77 -1.08
C LYS A 200 8.46 -24.27 -1.26
N ARG A 201 8.48 -23.54 -0.15
CA ARG A 201 8.51 -22.07 -0.17
C ARG A 201 9.04 -21.52 1.15
N SER A 202 9.65 -20.36 1.08
CA SER A 202 9.97 -19.51 2.23
C SER A 202 9.31 -18.13 2.04
N LEU A 203 9.04 -17.45 3.14
CA LEU A 203 8.40 -16.15 3.12
C LEU A 203 9.45 -15.04 3.15
N ILE A 204 9.26 -14.01 2.33
CA ILE A 204 10.03 -12.78 2.37
C ILE A 204 9.26 -11.77 3.23
N VAL A 205 9.93 -11.22 4.23
CA VAL A 205 9.40 -10.11 5.02
C VAL A 205 10.03 -8.82 4.53
N THR A 206 9.21 -7.81 4.31
CA THR A 206 9.66 -6.49 3.85
C THR A 206 9.43 -5.47 4.96
N TYR A 207 10.49 -4.77 5.34
CA TYR A 207 10.47 -3.74 6.37
C TYR A 207 10.75 -2.36 5.78
N ASP A 208 10.09 -1.34 6.30
CA ASP A 208 10.47 0.06 6.07
C ASP A 208 11.57 0.44 7.07
N VAL A 209 12.76 0.69 6.54
CA VAL A 209 13.93 1.12 7.32
C VAL A 209 14.31 2.57 7.06
N SER A 210 13.44 3.35 6.40
CA SER A 210 13.70 4.74 6.01
C SER A 210 14.10 5.62 7.21
N GLY A 211 13.47 5.41 8.37
CA GLY A 211 13.76 6.15 9.59
C GLY A 211 14.97 5.64 10.41
N LEU A 212 15.58 4.53 9.99
CA LEU A 212 16.65 3.85 10.71
C LEU A 212 18.02 3.96 10.01
N VAL A 213 18.02 4.02 8.68
CA VAL A 213 19.22 4.16 7.87
C VAL A 213 19.65 5.64 7.85
N GLN A 214 20.94 5.88 7.97
CA GLN A 214 21.56 7.20 7.89
C GLN A 214 22.54 7.29 6.73
N LYS A 215 22.85 8.52 6.28
CA LYS A 215 23.89 8.73 5.27
C LYS A 215 25.25 8.35 5.87
N GLY A 216 26.06 7.62 5.10
CA GLY A 216 27.36 7.12 5.53
C GLY A 216 27.30 5.68 6.04
N SER A 217 28.04 5.38 7.09
CA SER A 217 28.17 4.03 7.65
C SER A 217 26.94 3.65 8.48
N ASN A 218 26.45 2.45 8.24
CA ASN A 218 25.33 1.81 8.95
C ASN A 218 25.71 0.39 9.32
N GLU A 219 24.98 -0.15 10.27
CA GLU A 219 25.13 -1.52 10.74
C GLU A 219 23.79 -2.22 10.87
#